data_fd8ead0632f3f25c015ea8f26adb0a25
#
_entry.id   fd8ead0632f3f25c015ea8f26adb0a25
#
_cell.length_a   1.000
_cell.length_b   1.000
_cell.length_c   1.000
_cell.angle_alpha   90.00
_cell.angle_beta   90.00
_cell.angle_gamma   90.00
#
_symmetry.space_group_name_H-M   'P 1'
#
loop_
_entity.id
_entity.type
_entity.pdbx_description
1 polymer ?
#
loop_
_entity_poly.entity_id
_entity_poly.type
_entity_poly.pdbx_seq_one_letter_code
_entity_poly.pdbx_strand_id
1 'polypeptide(L)'
;MLGRGPFTRAGQRTNVWNVSAPATDARTAHADGVERLLESYRAVPRAASVRLAKRTSNLFRTRTRTDAPGLDTSGLTGVISIDAEARTADVAGMCTYDDLVAATLPYGLAPLVVPQLKTITLGGAVTGLGIESTSFRNGLPHESVLEMDILTGAGEVLTASPDENPELYRAFANSYGTLGYAVRLRIELEPVQPFVALRQVRFHSIDDLIAAMDRIVDTGMFDGVAVDYLDGVVFSAVESYLCLGTQTAAPGPVSDYTRQRIYYRSIQHDDGVTDDRLTIHDYLWRWDTDWFWCSEAFGAQHPFVRRVWPRRYRRSSSYSTLMTLERRFDIGDRLERLKNRPARERVIQDVEIPIDRCAEFLGWFMATVPIEPIWLCPLRLRDGHGPDGGWPLYPMAPQQTYVNVGFWSTVPVGSTEGATNRLIERRVSELDGHKSLYSESFYSREEFDELYGGNAYRRVKALYDPDSRLLDLYAKAVQRR
;
A
#
# COMPACT_ATOMS: atom_id res chain seq x y z
N MET A 1 -0.58 45.55 48.92
CA MET A 1 -1.96 45.39 48.37
C MET A 1 -1.86 45.40 46.87
N LEU A 2 -2.14 44.26 46.27
CA LEU A 2 -2.72 44.10 44.94
C LEU A 2 -2.76 42.61 44.66
N GLY A 3 -3.98 42.09 44.56
CA GLY A 3 -4.31 40.68 44.53
C GLY A 3 -3.95 40.00 43.20
N ARG A 4 -3.54 38.75 43.31
CA ARG A 4 -3.44 37.81 42.20
C ARG A 4 -4.78 37.08 42.05
N GLY A 5 -5.45 37.27 40.91
CA GLY A 5 -6.59 36.49 40.50
C GLY A 5 -6.18 35.09 40.00
N PRO A 6 -7.09 34.09 40.03
CA PRO A 6 -6.76 32.72 39.74
C PRO A 6 -6.76 32.45 38.23
N PHE A 7 -5.72 31.73 37.78
CA PHE A 7 -5.68 31.11 36.44
C PHE A 7 -6.75 30.09 36.28
N THR A 8 -7.70 30.31 35.39
CA THR A 8 -8.68 29.36 34.96
C THR A 8 -8.02 28.25 34.12
N ARG A 9 -8.24 27.01 34.54
CA ARG A 9 -7.90 25.79 33.82
C ARG A 9 -8.54 25.79 32.42
N ALA A 10 -7.73 25.66 31.39
CA ALA A 10 -8.18 25.36 30.03
C ALA A 10 -8.84 23.98 30.04
N GLY A 11 -10.08 23.93 29.59
CA GLY A 11 -10.90 22.72 29.54
C GLY A 11 -10.28 21.67 28.62
N GLN A 12 -10.13 20.47 29.15
CA GLN A 12 -10.00 19.25 28.36
C GLN A 12 -11.25 19.11 27.48
N ARG A 13 -11.10 19.27 26.19
CA ARG A 13 -12.10 18.80 25.22
C ARG A 13 -12.01 17.28 25.21
N THR A 14 -12.92 16.63 25.93
CA THR A 14 -13.26 15.23 25.72
C THR A 14 -13.88 15.14 24.32
N ASN A 15 -13.14 14.60 23.37
CA ASN A 15 -13.70 14.20 22.08
C ASN A 15 -14.70 13.07 22.36
N VAL A 16 -15.99 13.43 22.42
CA VAL A 16 -17.08 12.47 22.35
C VAL A 16 -17.14 12.00 20.90
N TRP A 17 -16.61 10.81 20.64
CA TRP A 17 -16.75 10.15 19.35
C TRP A 17 -18.24 9.84 19.15
N ASN A 18 -18.86 10.46 18.15
CA ASN A 18 -20.17 10.10 17.70
C ASN A 18 -20.13 8.67 17.17
N VAL A 19 -20.66 7.74 17.93
CA VAL A 19 -20.85 6.35 17.54
C VAL A 19 -21.80 6.33 16.33
N SER A 20 -21.34 5.70 15.28
CA SER A 20 -21.91 5.49 13.94
C SER A 20 -23.41 5.23 13.89
N ALA A 21 -23.98 5.48 12.70
CA ALA A 21 -25.31 5.05 12.29
C ALA A 21 -25.58 3.57 12.65
N PRO A 22 -26.84 3.20 12.98
CA PRO A 22 -27.14 1.82 13.36
C PRO A 22 -26.73 0.84 12.24
N ALA A 23 -26.15 -0.28 12.61
CA ALA A 23 -25.62 -1.33 11.70
C ALA A 23 -26.64 -1.81 10.63
N THR A 24 -27.93 -1.67 10.91
CA THR A 24 -29.01 -1.99 9.96
C THR A 24 -29.00 -1.06 8.74
N ASP A 25 -28.70 0.23 8.95
CA ASP A 25 -28.67 1.23 7.86
C ASP A 25 -27.46 0.99 6.92
N ALA A 26 -26.29 0.67 7.47
CA ALA A 26 -25.09 0.40 6.69
C ALA A 26 -25.21 -0.88 5.83
N ARG A 27 -25.87 -1.94 6.33
CA ARG A 27 -26.13 -3.17 5.58
C ARG A 27 -27.10 -2.93 4.42
N THR A 28 -28.18 -2.19 4.67
CA THR A 28 -29.16 -1.83 3.64
C THR A 28 -28.50 -0.98 2.54
N ALA A 29 -27.74 0.05 2.94
CA ALA A 29 -27.02 0.89 2.00
C ALA A 29 -26.00 0.12 1.15
N HIS A 30 -25.34 -0.89 1.74
CA HIS A 30 -24.45 -1.78 1.02
C HIS A 30 -25.20 -2.65 0.01
N ALA A 31 -26.32 -3.27 0.41
CA ALA A 31 -27.16 -4.09 -0.48
C ALA A 31 -27.66 -3.29 -1.69
N ASP A 32 -28.15 -2.07 -1.45
CA ASP A 32 -28.54 -1.13 -2.52
C ASP A 32 -27.36 -0.77 -3.43
N GLY A 33 -26.16 -0.67 -2.87
CA GLY A 33 -24.93 -0.43 -3.61
C GLY A 33 -24.57 -1.59 -4.54
N VAL A 34 -24.72 -2.83 -4.06
CA VAL A 34 -24.51 -4.05 -4.87
C VAL A 34 -25.53 -4.12 -6.00
N GLU A 35 -26.80 -3.80 -5.73
CA GLU A 35 -27.83 -3.83 -6.77
C GLU A 35 -27.53 -2.80 -7.87
N ARG A 36 -27.19 -1.55 -7.52
CA ARG A 36 -26.77 -0.54 -8.50
C ARG A 36 -25.55 -0.98 -9.32
N LEU A 37 -24.57 -1.61 -8.68
CA LEU A 37 -23.41 -2.18 -9.39
C LEU A 37 -23.85 -3.21 -10.42
N LEU A 38 -24.73 -4.16 -10.05
CA LEU A 38 -25.26 -5.19 -10.93
C LEU A 38 -26.11 -4.62 -12.07
N GLU A 39 -26.95 -3.61 -11.78
CA GLU A 39 -27.70 -2.90 -12.81
C GLU A 39 -26.78 -2.24 -13.82
N SER A 40 -25.74 -1.54 -13.34
CA SER A 40 -24.75 -0.92 -14.22
C SER A 40 -23.96 -1.96 -15.04
N TYR A 41 -23.70 -3.16 -14.47
CA TYR A 41 -23.07 -4.27 -15.18
C TYR A 41 -23.98 -4.77 -16.31
N ARG A 42 -25.27 -5.00 -16.04
CA ARG A 42 -26.26 -5.46 -17.03
C ARG A 42 -26.47 -4.46 -18.17
N ALA A 43 -26.30 -3.18 -17.89
CA ALA A 43 -26.40 -2.13 -18.90
C ALA A 43 -25.20 -2.06 -19.88
N VAL A 44 -24.06 -2.67 -19.53
CA VAL A 44 -22.90 -2.75 -20.43
C VAL A 44 -23.12 -3.86 -21.46
N PRO A 45 -23.02 -3.58 -22.79
CA PRO A 45 -23.17 -4.59 -23.83
C PRO A 45 -22.28 -5.83 -23.58
N ARG A 46 -22.79 -7.03 -23.86
CA ARG A 46 -22.06 -8.30 -23.59
C ARG A 46 -20.68 -8.37 -24.27
N ALA A 47 -20.53 -7.79 -25.44
CA ALA A 47 -19.26 -7.76 -26.16
C ALA A 47 -18.27 -6.68 -25.66
N ALA A 48 -18.69 -5.84 -24.71
CA ALA A 48 -17.85 -4.75 -24.18
C ALA A 48 -17.16 -5.14 -22.89
N SER A 49 -15.92 -4.68 -22.73
CA SER A 49 -15.18 -4.81 -21.47
C SER A 49 -15.85 -4.00 -20.36
N VAL A 50 -15.76 -4.49 -19.14
CA VAL A 50 -16.22 -3.79 -17.94
C VAL A 50 -15.05 -3.26 -17.11
N ARG A 51 -15.25 -2.14 -16.44
CA ARG A 51 -14.29 -1.52 -15.51
C ARG A 51 -15.05 -0.78 -14.41
N LEU A 52 -14.40 -0.52 -13.30
CA LEU A 52 -15.02 0.31 -12.25
C LEU A 52 -14.96 1.80 -12.58
N ALA A 53 -16.02 2.56 -12.28
CA ALA A 53 -16.01 4.03 -12.24
C ALA A 53 -15.32 4.52 -10.94
N LYS A 54 -14.06 4.17 -10.76
CA LYS A 54 -13.30 4.47 -9.55
C LYS A 54 -12.69 5.86 -9.59
N ARG A 55 -12.88 6.67 -8.53
CA ARG A 55 -12.35 8.03 -8.40
C ARG A 55 -10.84 8.08 -8.17
N THR A 56 -10.31 7.09 -7.46
CA THR A 56 -8.89 7.04 -7.06
C THR A 56 -8.19 5.87 -7.70
N SER A 57 -6.92 6.04 -8.01
CA SER A 57 -6.03 4.98 -8.43
C SER A 57 -4.63 5.27 -7.91
N ASN A 58 -4.07 4.32 -7.18
CA ASN A 58 -2.69 4.38 -6.69
C ASN A 58 -1.76 3.56 -7.59
N LEU A 59 -2.10 3.41 -8.87
CA LEU A 59 -1.28 2.74 -9.86
C LEU A 59 -0.37 3.75 -10.58
N PHE A 60 0.89 3.40 -10.71
CA PHE A 60 1.93 4.21 -11.36
C PHE A 60 2.24 3.75 -12.78
N ARG A 61 1.42 2.89 -13.37
CA ARG A 61 1.53 2.49 -14.77
C ARG A 61 0.68 3.35 -15.68
N THR A 62 1.18 3.60 -16.87
CA THR A 62 0.43 4.26 -17.94
C THR A 62 -0.71 3.35 -18.39
N ARG A 63 -1.85 3.94 -18.74
CA ARG A 63 -3.01 3.20 -19.27
C ARG A 63 -3.52 3.85 -20.51
N THR A 64 -3.90 3.04 -21.47
CA THR A 64 -4.66 3.49 -22.63
C THR A 64 -5.99 4.06 -22.16
N ARG A 65 -6.34 5.24 -22.65
CA ARG A 65 -7.66 5.83 -22.39
C ARG A 65 -8.74 4.96 -23.02
N THR A 66 -9.81 4.72 -22.31
CA THR A 66 -10.98 4.03 -22.81
C THR A 66 -12.23 4.84 -22.50
N ASP A 67 -13.13 4.94 -23.46
CA ASP A 67 -14.45 5.54 -23.29
C ASP A 67 -15.50 4.53 -22.80
N ALA A 68 -15.09 3.29 -22.53
CA ALA A 68 -15.98 2.27 -21.98
C ALA A 68 -16.60 2.76 -20.66
N PRO A 69 -17.93 2.61 -20.49
CA PRO A 69 -18.60 3.01 -19.26
C PRO A 69 -18.03 2.24 -18.06
N GLY A 70 -17.87 2.96 -16.95
CA GLY A 70 -17.46 2.34 -15.69
C GLY A 70 -18.67 1.88 -14.89
N LEU A 71 -18.53 0.75 -14.20
CA LEU A 71 -19.55 0.24 -13.28
C LEU A 71 -19.72 1.21 -12.10
N ASP A 72 -20.96 1.43 -11.69
CA ASP A 72 -21.29 2.29 -10.55
C ASP A 72 -20.86 1.64 -9.23
N THR A 73 -19.93 2.27 -8.55
CA THR A 73 -19.40 1.84 -7.25
C THR A 73 -19.90 2.71 -6.09
N SER A 74 -20.86 3.59 -6.32
CA SER A 74 -21.35 4.60 -5.40
C SER A 74 -22.01 3.94 -4.21
N GLY A 75 -21.98 3.39 -3.41
CA GLY A 75 -22.60 2.68 -2.27
C GLY A 75 -21.74 1.54 -1.76
N LEU A 76 -20.62 1.27 -2.44
CA LEU A 76 -19.67 0.23 -2.02
C LEU A 76 -18.50 0.83 -1.21
N THR A 77 -18.76 1.86 -0.43
CA THR A 77 -17.81 2.58 0.40
C THR A 77 -18.16 2.43 1.88
N GLY A 78 -17.17 2.45 2.74
CA GLY A 78 -17.35 2.42 4.19
C GLY A 78 -17.37 1.01 4.80
N VAL A 79 -17.49 1.00 6.12
CA VAL A 79 -17.55 -0.21 6.94
C VAL A 79 -19.01 -0.61 7.13
N ILE A 80 -19.32 -1.86 6.89
CA ILE A 80 -20.69 -2.43 6.98
C ILE A 80 -21.00 -2.80 8.42
N SER A 81 -20.07 -3.50 9.08
CA SER A 81 -20.18 -3.85 10.49
C SER A 81 -18.81 -4.12 11.10
N ILE A 82 -18.69 -3.92 12.41
CA ILE A 82 -17.53 -4.30 13.22
C ILE A 82 -18.01 -5.20 14.34
N ASP A 83 -17.38 -6.35 14.48
CA ASP A 83 -17.49 -7.22 15.63
C ASP A 83 -16.21 -7.08 16.46
N ALA A 84 -16.30 -6.28 17.52
CA ALA A 84 -15.14 -5.98 18.35
C ALA A 84 -14.71 -7.18 19.23
N GLU A 85 -15.64 -8.08 19.56
CA GLU A 85 -15.34 -9.29 20.34
C GLU A 85 -14.62 -10.32 19.48
N ALA A 86 -15.13 -10.59 18.28
CA ALA A 86 -14.51 -11.47 17.29
C ALA A 86 -13.30 -10.82 16.59
N ARG A 87 -13.09 -9.51 16.77
CA ARG A 87 -12.05 -8.72 16.09
C ARG A 87 -12.12 -8.88 14.58
N THR A 88 -13.30 -8.69 14.02
CA THR A 88 -13.53 -8.74 12.59
C THR A 88 -14.34 -7.54 12.11
N ALA A 89 -14.26 -7.24 10.82
CA ALA A 89 -15.12 -6.26 10.18
C ALA A 89 -15.60 -6.77 8.82
N ASP A 90 -16.89 -6.50 8.51
CA ASP A 90 -17.40 -6.55 7.15
C ASP A 90 -17.24 -5.17 6.50
N VAL A 91 -16.59 -5.10 5.37
CA VAL A 91 -16.13 -3.85 4.75
C VAL A 91 -16.48 -3.86 3.27
N ALA A 92 -17.02 -2.77 2.76
CA ALA A 92 -17.28 -2.61 1.33
C ALA A 92 -15.98 -2.49 0.54
N GLY A 93 -15.91 -3.08 -0.65
CA GLY A 93 -14.67 -3.20 -1.44
C GLY A 93 -14.03 -1.87 -1.84
N MET A 94 -14.80 -0.78 -1.90
CA MET A 94 -14.31 0.57 -2.20
C MET A 94 -14.07 1.42 -0.94
N CYS A 95 -14.21 0.87 0.26
CA CYS A 95 -13.84 1.53 1.50
C CYS A 95 -12.35 1.89 1.47
N THR A 96 -12.02 3.14 1.73
CA THR A 96 -10.62 3.56 1.83
C THR A 96 -10.03 3.14 3.17
N TYR A 97 -8.72 2.95 3.24
CA TYR A 97 -8.07 2.69 4.53
C TYR A 97 -8.20 3.87 5.50
N ASP A 98 -8.33 5.12 5.02
CA ASP A 98 -8.63 6.28 5.87
C ASP A 98 -9.97 6.10 6.60
N ASP A 99 -11.03 5.70 5.86
CA ASP A 99 -12.35 5.45 6.42
C ASP A 99 -12.37 4.19 7.31
N LEU A 100 -11.68 3.12 6.90
CA LEU A 100 -11.61 1.87 7.66
C LEU A 100 -10.91 2.08 9.02
N VAL A 101 -9.76 2.73 9.02
CA VAL A 101 -9.01 3.07 10.24
C VAL A 101 -9.82 4.00 11.14
N ALA A 102 -10.47 5.03 10.55
CA ALA A 102 -11.33 5.93 11.32
C ALA A 102 -12.50 5.21 11.99
N ALA A 103 -13.04 4.14 11.37
CA ALA A 103 -14.13 3.34 11.92
C ALA A 103 -13.67 2.34 13.00
N THR A 104 -12.46 1.78 12.89
CA THR A 104 -11.98 0.70 13.79
C THR A 104 -11.24 1.23 15.02
N LEU A 105 -10.47 2.32 14.92
CA LEU A 105 -9.73 2.90 16.04
C LEU A 105 -10.58 3.24 17.28
N PRO A 106 -11.84 3.71 17.18
CA PRO A 106 -12.70 3.92 18.36
C PRO A 106 -12.94 2.65 19.19
N TYR A 107 -12.79 1.47 18.60
CA TYR A 107 -12.88 0.17 19.28
C TYR A 107 -11.51 -0.31 19.82
N GLY A 108 -10.45 0.48 19.66
CA GLY A 108 -9.09 0.05 19.97
C GLY A 108 -8.56 -1.03 19.01
N LEU A 109 -9.09 -1.06 17.79
CA LEU A 109 -8.76 -2.05 16.75
C LEU A 109 -8.23 -1.37 15.49
N ALA A 110 -7.39 -2.08 14.73
CA ALA A 110 -6.95 -1.67 13.40
C ALA A 110 -6.88 -2.88 12.46
N PRO A 111 -6.95 -2.69 11.11
CA PRO A 111 -6.60 -3.73 10.16
C PRO A 111 -5.17 -4.23 10.39
N LEU A 112 -4.92 -5.52 10.15
CA LEU A 112 -3.62 -6.15 10.38
C LEU A 112 -2.48 -5.48 9.58
N VAL A 113 -2.79 -5.03 8.37
CA VAL A 113 -1.88 -4.30 7.49
C VAL A 113 -2.59 -3.06 6.96
N VAL A 114 -2.02 -1.89 7.18
CA VAL A 114 -2.57 -0.59 6.75
C VAL A 114 -1.61 0.07 5.75
N PRO A 115 -1.82 -0.10 4.43
CA PRO A 115 -0.99 0.57 3.42
C PRO A 115 -0.94 2.08 3.62
N GLN A 116 0.23 2.68 3.43
CA GLN A 116 0.55 4.04 3.87
C GLN A 116 -0.26 5.17 3.21
N LEU A 117 -0.93 4.89 2.08
CA LEU A 117 -1.66 5.93 1.36
C LEU A 117 -3.15 5.85 1.67
N LYS A 118 -3.68 6.88 2.28
CA LYS A 118 -5.06 7.00 2.75
C LYS A 118 -6.13 6.62 1.73
N THR A 119 -5.88 6.89 0.46
CA THR A 119 -6.84 6.65 -0.64
C THR A 119 -6.82 5.25 -1.22
N ILE A 120 -5.93 4.36 -0.76
CA ILE A 120 -5.97 2.94 -1.12
C ILE A 120 -7.27 2.36 -0.56
N THR A 121 -8.00 1.61 -1.39
CA THR A 121 -9.22 0.92 -0.95
C THR A 121 -8.89 -0.50 -0.52
N LEU A 122 -9.65 -1.06 0.42
CA LEU A 122 -9.43 -2.43 0.91
C LEU A 122 -9.44 -3.44 -0.25
N GLY A 123 -10.44 -3.43 -1.10
CA GLY A 123 -10.49 -4.31 -2.28
C GLY A 123 -9.32 -4.06 -3.26
N GLY A 124 -8.82 -2.81 -3.32
CA GLY A 124 -7.63 -2.48 -4.10
C GLY A 124 -6.34 -3.05 -3.53
N ALA A 125 -6.17 -3.03 -2.21
CA ALA A 125 -5.00 -3.60 -1.53
C ALA A 125 -4.99 -5.14 -1.61
N VAL A 126 -6.17 -5.76 -1.43
CA VAL A 126 -6.31 -7.23 -1.52
C VAL A 126 -5.99 -7.73 -2.93
N THR A 127 -6.46 -7.04 -3.98
CA THR A 127 -6.17 -7.44 -5.38
C THR A 127 -4.84 -6.95 -5.91
N GLY A 128 -4.21 -5.98 -5.28
CA GLY A 128 -3.01 -5.31 -5.80
C GLY A 128 -1.79 -5.45 -4.90
N LEU A 129 -1.91 -6.21 -3.84
CA LEU A 129 -0.98 -6.32 -2.72
C LEU A 129 -0.74 -4.98 -2.02
N GLY A 130 -0.49 -5.03 -0.74
CA GLY A 130 -0.09 -3.91 0.08
C GLY A 130 0.95 -4.38 1.08
N ILE A 131 1.94 -3.56 1.36
CA ILE A 131 3.04 -3.90 2.26
C ILE A 131 3.17 -2.76 3.27
N GLU A 132 3.36 -3.10 4.54
CA GLU A 132 3.55 -2.12 5.60
C GLU A 132 4.38 -2.72 6.74
N SER A 133 4.79 -1.89 7.66
CA SER A 133 5.68 -2.20 8.79
C SER A 133 5.18 -3.32 9.73
N THR A 134 3.95 -3.79 9.57
CA THR A 134 3.42 -5.00 10.23
C THR A 134 3.55 -6.27 9.39
N SER A 135 3.94 -6.16 8.11
CA SER A 135 3.93 -7.30 7.18
C SER A 135 4.91 -8.42 7.55
N PHE A 136 5.94 -8.13 8.34
CA PHE A 136 6.85 -9.16 8.85
C PHE A 136 6.18 -10.16 9.81
N ARG A 137 5.07 -9.78 10.45
CA ARG A 137 4.30 -10.60 11.41
C ARG A 137 2.86 -10.86 10.99
N ASN A 138 2.27 -9.97 10.19
CA ASN A 138 0.86 -10.03 9.77
C ASN A 138 0.67 -10.43 8.30
N GLY A 139 1.76 -10.64 7.54
CA GLY A 139 1.67 -10.94 6.13
C GLY A 139 1.17 -9.76 5.29
N LEU A 140 0.37 -10.06 4.30
CA LEU A 140 -0.17 -9.09 3.35
C LEU A 140 -1.68 -8.88 3.55
N PRO A 141 -2.29 -7.79 3.07
CA PRO A 141 -3.71 -7.50 3.30
C PRO A 141 -4.68 -8.62 2.93
N HIS A 142 -4.41 -9.37 1.86
CA HIS A 142 -5.26 -10.47 1.44
C HIS A 142 -5.25 -11.65 2.41
N GLU A 143 -4.19 -11.82 3.21
CA GLU A 143 -4.09 -12.89 4.20
C GLU A 143 -4.92 -12.62 5.46
N SER A 144 -5.39 -11.38 5.65
CA SER A 144 -6.36 -11.03 6.70
C SER A 144 -7.81 -11.24 6.28
N VAL A 145 -8.06 -11.59 5.02
CA VAL A 145 -9.42 -11.77 4.50
C VAL A 145 -9.93 -13.17 4.85
N LEU A 146 -10.99 -13.22 5.62
CA LEU A 146 -11.66 -14.48 5.97
C LEU A 146 -12.63 -14.95 4.88
N GLU A 147 -13.29 -13.99 4.23
CA GLU A 147 -14.31 -14.23 3.22
C GLU A 147 -14.48 -12.96 2.39
N MET A 148 -14.80 -13.09 1.11
CA MET A 148 -15.09 -11.95 0.25
C MET A 148 -16.19 -12.28 -0.76
N ASP A 149 -17.01 -11.28 -1.09
CA ASP A 149 -17.98 -11.34 -2.17
C ASP A 149 -17.39 -10.65 -3.40
N ILE A 150 -17.36 -11.33 -4.52
CA ILE A 150 -16.69 -10.88 -5.75
C ILE A 150 -17.71 -10.82 -6.89
N LEU A 151 -17.85 -9.64 -7.51
CA LEU A 151 -18.48 -9.53 -8.82
C LEU A 151 -17.51 -10.06 -9.87
N THR A 152 -17.85 -11.21 -10.47
CA THR A 152 -17.04 -11.88 -11.49
C THR A 152 -17.24 -11.30 -12.89
N GLY A 153 -16.43 -11.71 -13.84
CA GLY A 153 -16.62 -11.38 -15.25
C GLY A 153 -17.89 -11.98 -15.87
N ALA A 154 -18.44 -13.03 -15.29
CA ALA A 154 -19.75 -13.59 -15.68
C ALA A 154 -20.94 -12.71 -15.25
N GLY A 155 -20.72 -11.72 -14.37
CA GLY A 155 -21.78 -10.82 -13.87
C GLY A 155 -22.52 -11.35 -12.66
N GLU A 156 -21.95 -12.31 -11.98
CA GLU A 156 -22.46 -12.91 -10.75
C GLU A 156 -21.63 -12.42 -9.56
N VAL A 157 -22.27 -12.22 -8.42
CA VAL A 157 -21.59 -11.99 -7.15
C VAL A 157 -21.48 -13.33 -6.45
N LEU A 158 -20.23 -13.79 -6.26
CA LEU A 158 -19.93 -15.06 -5.62
C LEU A 158 -19.13 -14.84 -4.34
N THR A 159 -19.46 -15.60 -3.31
CA THR A 159 -18.65 -15.66 -2.09
C THR A 159 -17.41 -16.52 -2.33
N ALA A 160 -16.26 -16.03 -1.92
CA ALA A 160 -14.99 -16.76 -1.99
C ALA A 160 -14.31 -16.76 -0.61
N SER A 161 -13.89 -17.94 -0.19
CA SER A 161 -13.20 -18.20 1.08
C SER A 161 -12.27 -19.40 0.93
N PRO A 162 -11.51 -19.80 1.96
CA PRO A 162 -10.75 -21.04 1.93
C PRO A 162 -11.60 -22.29 1.64
N ASP A 163 -12.88 -22.26 2.03
CA ASP A 163 -13.80 -23.42 1.92
C ASP A 163 -14.81 -23.28 0.76
N GLU A 164 -15.09 -22.06 0.30
CA GLU A 164 -16.04 -21.77 -0.78
C GLU A 164 -15.33 -21.03 -1.92
N ASN A 165 -15.44 -21.55 -3.16
CA ASN A 165 -14.73 -21.05 -4.34
C ASN A 165 -13.21 -20.81 -4.07
N PRO A 166 -12.48 -21.79 -3.49
CA PRO A 166 -11.12 -21.59 -2.99
C PRO A 166 -10.11 -21.23 -4.08
N GLU A 167 -10.34 -21.63 -5.33
CA GLU A 167 -9.47 -21.24 -6.43
C GLU A 167 -9.57 -19.75 -6.75
N LEU A 168 -10.80 -19.21 -6.73
CA LEU A 168 -11.04 -17.78 -6.90
C LEU A 168 -10.45 -16.99 -5.73
N TYR A 169 -10.68 -17.45 -4.50
CA TYR A 169 -10.15 -16.84 -3.29
C TYR A 169 -8.63 -16.68 -3.37
N ARG A 170 -7.91 -17.76 -3.66
CA ARG A 170 -6.44 -17.76 -3.72
C ARG A 170 -5.89 -16.96 -4.91
N ALA A 171 -6.51 -17.06 -6.09
CA ALA A 171 -6.05 -16.32 -7.26
C ALA A 171 -6.47 -14.84 -7.26
N PHE A 172 -7.33 -14.42 -6.31
CA PHE A 172 -7.79 -13.04 -6.26
C PHE A 172 -6.68 -12.05 -5.84
N ALA A 173 -5.78 -12.48 -4.95
CA ALA A 173 -4.58 -11.71 -4.62
C ALA A 173 -3.71 -11.51 -5.86
N ASN A 174 -3.16 -10.30 -6.03
CA ASN A 174 -2.35 -9.86 -7.18
C ASN A 174 -3.06 -9.93 -8.56
N SER A 175 -4.37 -10.12 -8.59
CA SER A 175 -5.14 -10.15 -9.85
C SER A 175 -5.44 -8.77 -10.43
N TYR A 176 -5.26 -7.72 -9.66
CA TYR A 176 -5.55 -6.32 -10.07
C TYR A 176 -6.94 -6.12 -10.68
N GLY A 177 -7.94 -6.89 -10.21
CA GLY A 177 -9.31 -6.82 -10.69
C GLY A 177 -9.53 -7.41 -12.09
N THR A 178 -8.68 -8.34 -12.51
CA THR A 178 -8.83 -9.07 -13.78
C THR A 178 -9.61 -10.38 -13.62
N LEU A 179 -9.85 -10.81 -12.38
CA LEU A 179 -10.70 -11.97 -12.04
C LEU A 179 -12.04 -11.55 -11.44
N GLY A 180 -12.23 -10.26 -11.15
CA GLY A 180 -13.44 -9.73 -10.55
C GLY A 180 -13.18 -8.51 -9.68
N TYR A 181 -14.23 -8.01 -9.05
CA TYR A 181 -14.18 -6.87 -8.16
C TYR A 181 -14.79 -7.23 -6.81
N ALA A 182 -14.03 -7.11 -5.74
CA ALA A 182 -14.54 -7.31 -4.38
C ALA A 182 -15.62 -6.25 -4.08
N VAL A 183 -16.81 -6.70 -3.70
CA VAL A 183 -17.93 -5.85 -3.29
C VAL A 183 -18.03 -5.79 -1.77
N ARG A 184 -17.69 -6.89 -1.07
CA ARG A 184 -17.58 -7.00 0.39
C ARG A 184 -16.34 -7.85 0.73
N LEU A 185 -15.70 -7.51 1.85
CA LEU A 185 -14.62 -8.33 2.43
C LEU A 185 -14.84 -8.40 3.94
N ARG A 186 -14.76 -9.59 4.49
CA ARG A 186 -14.68 -9.83 5.92
C ARG A 186 -13.23 -10.01 6.29
N ILE A 187 -12.72 -9.14 7.16
CA ILE A 187 -11.31 -9.10 7.53
C ILE A 187 -11.10 -9.27 9.03
N GLU A 188 -9.91 -9.75 9.39
CA GLU A 188 -9.40 -9.73 10.77
C GLU A 188 -8.95 -8.32 11.14
N LEU A 189 -9.07 -8.02 12.42
CA LEU A 189 -8.56 -6.80 13.06
C LEU A 189 -7.65 -7.17 14.24
N GLU A 190 -6.68 -6.32 14.56
CA GLU A 190 -5.83 -6.48 15.72
C GLU A 190 -6.02 -5.36 16.75
N PRO A 191 -5.86 -5.65 18.05
CA PRO A 191 -5.84 -4.63 19.09
C PRO A 191 -4.66 -3.70 18.91
N VAL A 192 -4.91 -2.40 19.12
CA VAL A 192 -3.84 -1.39 19.05
C VAL A 192 -3.84 -0.49 20.28
N GLN A 193 -2.66 -0.01 20.68
CA GLN A 193 -2.49 0.96 21.73
C GLN A 193 -2.61 2.40 21.20
N PRO A 194 -2.91 3.39 22.05
CA PRO A 194 -3.10 4.79 21.64
C PRO A 194 -1.88 5.43 20.97
N PHE A 195 -0.68 4.93 21.30
CA PHE A 195 0.57 5.52 20.83
C PHE A 195 1.52 4.45 20.31
N VAL A 196 2.42 4.89 19.43
CA VAL A 196 3.60 4.13 18.99
C VAL A 196 4.84 4.90 19.43
N ALA A 197 5.68 4.26 20.25
CA ALA A 197 7.02 4.71 20.55
C ALA A 197 7.95 4.25 19.43
N LEU A 198 8.65 5.19 18.81
CA LEU A 198 9.56 4.96 17.70
C LEU A 198 11.00 5.03 18.16
N ARG A 199 11.83 4.12 17.68
CA ARG A 199 13.28 4.17 17.77
C ARG A 199 13.85 4.12 16.35
N GLN A 200 14.63 5.10 15.99
CA GLN A 200 15.32 5.16 14.72
C GLN A 200 16.79 4.79 14.96
N VAL A 201 17.20 3.63 14.46
CA VAL A 201 18.51 3.04 14.71
C VAL A 201 19.37 3.18 13.46
N ARG A 202 20.48 3.90 13.57
CA ARG A 202 21.41 4.13 12.46
C ARG A 202 22.33 2.94 12.25
N PHE A 203 22.59 2.62 10.97
CA PHE A 203 23.58 1.63 10.53
C PHE A 203 24.52 2.24 9.50
N HIS A 204 25.78 1.85 9.57
CA HIS A 204 26.85 2.26 8.66
C HIS A 204 27.18 1.20 7.59
N SER A 205 26.51 0.07 7.64
CA SER A 205 26.68 -1.07 6.74
C SER A 205 25.30 -1.63 6.38
N ILE A 206 25.10 -1.93 5.11
CA ILE A 206 23.89 -2.60 4.63
C ILE A 206 23.79 -4.02 5.18
N ASP A 207 24.91 -4.73 5.27
CA ASP A 207 24.92 -6.09 5.82
C ASP A 207 24.47 -6.11 7.29
N ASP A 208 24.94 -5.14 8.10
CA ASP A 208 24.54 -5.04 9.51
C ASP A 208 23.04 -4.65 9.65
N LEU A 209 22.54 -3.78 8.77
CA LEU A 209 21.13 -3.40 8.72
C LEU A 209 20.25 -4.63 8.43
N ILE A 210 20.58 -5.39 7.38
CA ILE A 210 19.82 -6.57 6.95
C ILE A 210 19.91 -7.67 8.01
N ALA A 211 21.09 -7.92 8.59
CA ALA A 211 21.25 -8.88 9.67
C ALA A 211 20.45 -8.51 10.93
N ALA A 212 20.35 -7.22 11.25
CA ALA A 212 19.51 -6.74 12.34
C ALA A 212 18.01 -6.91 12.03
N MET A 213 17.59 -6.58 10.80
CA MET A 213 16.21 -6.76 10.32
C MET A 213 15.78 -8.22 10.41
N ASP A 214 16.62 -9.15 9.94
CA ASP A 214 16.35 -10.59 9.95
C ASP A 214 16.15 -11.11 11.40
N ARG A 215 17.06 -10.73 12.30
CA ARG A 215 16.91 -11.08 13.73
C ARG A 215 15.62 -10.54 14.36
N ILE A 216 15.20 -9.32 13.97
CA ILE A 216 13.96 -8.74 14.48
C ILE A 216 12.75 -9.53 13.96
N VAL A 217 12.76 -9.90 12.68
CA VAL A 217 11.69 -10.70 12.07
C VAL A 217 11.52 -12.03 12.79
N ASP A 218 12.63 -12.67 13.17
CA ASP A 218 12.60 -13.98 13.86
C ASP A 218 12.24 -13.88 15.35
N THR A 219 12.66 -12.81 16.02
CA THR A 219 12.53 -12.71 17.48
C THR A 219 11.42 -11.78 17.95
N GLY A 220 10.95 -10.88 17.10
CA GLY A 220 10.05 -9.77 17.47
C GLY A 220 10.71 -8.74 18.40
N MET A 221 12.04 -8.73 18.53
CA MET A 221 12.75 -7.95 19.54
C MET A 221 13.99 -7.26 18.99
N PHE A 222 14.29 -6.07 19.52
CA PHE A 222 15.57 -5.39 19.33
C PHE A 222 16.05 -4.79 20.65
N ASP A 223 17.27 -5.15 21.09
CA ASP A 223 17.86 -4.73 22.38
C ASP A 223 16.92 -4.93 23.57
N GLY A 224 16.25 -6.08 23.64
CA GLY A 224 15.33 -6.43 24.70
C GLY A 224 13.98 -5.70 24.68
N VAL A 225 13.68 -4.94 23.64
CA VAL A 225 12.40 -4.22 23.47
C VAL A 225 11.61 -4.83 22.32
N ALA A 226 10.31 -5.06 22.53
CA ALA A 226 9.43 -5.59 21.50
C ALA A 226 9.31 -4.64 20.31
N VAL A 227 9.20 -5.21 19.11
CA VAL A 227 9.02 -4.50 17.84
C VAL A 227 7.69 -4.94 17.24
N ASP A 228 6.71 -4.04 17.26
CA ASP A 228 5.39 -4.27 16.66
C ASP A 228 5.34 -3.82 15.21
N TYR A 229 6.20 -2.86 14.84
CA TYR A 229 6.29 -2.24 13.53
C TYR A 229 7.76 -2.14 13.10
N LEU A 230 8.07 -2.58 11.89
CA LEU A 230 9.43 -2.62 11.36
C LEU A 230 9.46 -2.16 9.91
N ASP A 231 10.11 -1.03 9.66
CA ASP A 231 10.52 -0.60 8.33
C ASP A 231 11.92 0.04 8.38
N GLY A 232 12.47 0.38 7.24
CA GLY A 232 13.79 0.99 7.17
C GLY A 232 13.92 1.95 5.99
N VAL A 233 14.95 2.77 6.02
CA VAL A 233 15.30 3.70 4.93
C VAL A 233 16.80 3.67 4.70
N VAL A 234 17.21 3.53 3.44
CA VAL A 234 18.60 3.64 2.99
C VAL A 234 18.78 4.96 2.27
N PHE A 235 19.62 5.83 2.81
CA PHE A 235 20.00 7.10 2.21
C PHE A 235 21.30 7.01 1.43
N SER A 236 22.19 6.09 1.80
CA SER A 236 23.42 5.76 1.07
C SER A 236 23.98 4.42 1.56
N ALA A 237 25.05 3.95 0.94
CA ALA A 237 25.73 2.70 1.34
C ALA A 237 26.27 2.73 2.79
N VAL A 238 26.45 3.90 3.37
CA VAL A 238 26.99 4.12 4.73
C VAL A 238 26.02 4.84 5.66
N GLU A 239 24.81 5.10 5.19
CA GLU A 239 23.78 5.77 5.98
C GLU A 239 22.43 5.11 5.74
N SER A 240 22.00 4.30 6.69
CA SER A 240 20.72 3.62 6.66
C SER A 240 20.14 3.50 8.08
N TYR A 241 18.85 3.30 8.17
CA TYR A 241 18.12 3.29 9.44
C TYR A 241 17.07 2.20 9.46
N LEU A 242 16.90 1.55 10.63
CA LEU A 242 15.69 0.82 10.98
C LEU A 242 14.77 1.73 11.81
N CYS A 243 13.50 1.76 11.45
CA CYS A 243 12.44 2.46 12.16
C CYS A 243 11.63 1.41 12.94
N LEU A 244 11.87 1.33 14.24
CA LEU A 244 11.29 0.34 15.13
C LEU A 244 10.15 0.97 15.92
N GLY A 245 8.93 0.47 15.73
CA GLY A 245 7.76 0.94 16.48
C GLY A 245 7.32 -0.06 17.54
N THR A 246 7.06 0.42 18.74
CA THR A 246 6.48 -0.36 19.84
C THR A 246 5.17 0.29 20.26
N GLN A 247 4.11 -0.49 20.33
CA GLN A 247 2.81 -0.03 20.81
C GLN A 247 2.85 0.29 22.30
N THR A 248 2.24 1.40 22.72
CA THR A 248 2.27 1.82 24.12
C THR A 248 1.03 2.61 24.52
N ALA A 249 0.55 2.36 25.74
CA ALA A 249 -0.47 3.18 26.40
C ALA A 249 0.14 4.37 27.16
N ALA A 250 1.47 4.41 27.37
CA ALA A 250 2.13 5.43 28.15
C ALA A 250 1.99 6.81 27.47
N PRO A 251 1.42 7.82 28.14
CA PRO A 251 1.30 9.15 27.59
C PRO A 251 2.66 9.84 27.50
N GLY A 252 2.79 10.81 26.58
CA GLY A 252 3.99 11.61 26.42
C GLY A 252 3.86 12.58 25.26
N PRO A 253 4.87 13.42 25.05
CA PRO A 253 4.91 14.31 23.86
C PRO A 253 4.82 13.50 22.57
N VAL A 254 4.05 14.00 21.60
CA VAL A 254 3.90 13.37 20.27
C VAL A 254 4.35 14.34 19.19
N SER A 255 4.99 13.82 18.15
CA SER A 255 5.34 14.56 16.95
C SER A 255 4.13 14.73 16.03
N ASP A 256 4.14 15.81 15.25
CA ASP A 256 3.11 16.12 14.23
C ASP A 256 3.81 16.50 12.91
N TYR A 257 3.90 15.52 12.01
CA TYR A 257 4.54 15.66 10.71
C TYR A 257 3.68 16.36 9.66
N THR A 258 2.45 16.72 10.00
CA THR A 258 1.66 17.64 9.20
C THR A 258 2.11 19.08 9.34
N ARG A 259 3.03 19.41 10.26
CA ARG A 259 3.62 20.73 10.48
C ARG A 259 4.89 20.96 9.64
N GLN A 260 5.94 21.55 10.24
CA GLN A 260 7.18 21.90 9.52
C GLN A 260 8.13 20.72 9.33
N ARG A 261 8.18 19.81 10.31
CA ARG A 261 9.00 18.60 10.23
C ARG A 261 8.47 17.67 9.16
N ILE A 262 9.35 16.96 8.49
CA ILE A 262 9.07 15.97 7.46
C ILE A 262 9.51 14.60 8.00
N TYR A 263 8.64 13.61 7.95
CA TYR A 263 8.89 12.32 8.61
C TYR A 263 10.19 11.68 8.14
N TYR A 264 10.37 11.41 6.85
CA TYR A 264 11.56 10.71 6.37
C TYR A 264 12.86 11.45 6.63
N ARG A 265 12.84 12.80 6.58
CA ARG A 265 14.02 13.62 6.93
C ARG A 265 14.32 13.62 8.43
N SER A 266 13.32 13.37 9.26
CA SER A 266 13.53 13.29 10.72
C SER A 266 14.13 11.97 11.15
N ILE A 267 14.18 10.97 10.25
CA ILE A 267 14.86 9.70 10.47
C ILE A 267 16.38 9.91 10.50
N GLN A 268 16.90 10.83 9.66
CA GLN A 268 18.32 11.11 9.60
C GLN A 268 18.80 11.85 10.87
N HIS A 269 19.81 11.31 11.49
CA HIS A 269 20.47 11.88 12.66
C HIS A 269 21.93 11.42 12.71
N ASP A 270 22.71 12.02 13.60
CA ASP A 270 24.06 11.58 13.91
C ASP A 270 24.03 10.16 14.53
N ASP A 271 25.14 9.63 14.96
CA ASP A 271 25.25 8.26 15.45
C ASP A 271 24.31 7.95 16.62
N GLY A 272 23.87 6.67 16.68
CA GLY A 272 23.11 6.10 17.77
C GLY A 272 21.63 5.85 17.46
N VAL A 273 20.79 6.11 18.45
CA VAL A 273 19.34 5.90 18.41
C VAL A 273 18.64 7.21 18.71
N THR A 274 17.63 7.54 17.92
CA THR A 274 16.74 8.68 18.18
C THR A 274 15.35 8.17 18.46
N ASP A 275 14.75 8.69 19.55
CA ASP A 275 13.41 8.34 19.97
C ASP A 275 12.40 9.39 19.47
N ASP A 276 11.23 8.90 19.10
CA ASP A 276 10.06 9.71 18.77
C ASP A 276 8.79 9.02 19.28
N ARG A 277 7.66 9.72 19.23
CA ARG A 277 6.35 9.15 19.57
C ARG A 277 5.28 9.77 18.70
N LEU A 278 4.36 8.94 18.24
CA LEU A 278 3.20 9.33 17.46
C LEU A 278 1.93 8.76 18.10
N THR A 279 0.79 9.40 17.87
CA THR A 279 -0.49 8.71 18.05
C THR A 279 -0.55 7.54 17.07
N ILE A 280 -1.32 6.49 17.39
CA ILE A 280 -1.50 5.36 16.44
C ILE A 280 -2.02 5.86 15.08
N HIS A 281 -2.97 6.78 15.06
CA HIS A 281 -3.48 7.39 13.83
C HIS A 281 -2.35 8.06 13.01
N ASP A 282 -1.54 8.92 13.65
CA ASP A 282 -0.49 9.65 12.94
C ASP A 282 0.66 8.73 12.52
N TYR A 283 0.91 7.65 13.26
CA TYR A 283 1.85 6.60 12.88
C TYR A 283 1.43 5.89 11.60
N LEU A 284 0.18 5.44 11.52
CA LEU A 284 -0.34 4.75 10.35
C LEU A 284 -0.24 5.62 9.08
N TRP A 285 -0.29 6.94 9.22
CA TRP A 285 -0.25 7.87 8.09
C TRP A 285 1.04 8.69 7.96
N ARG A 286 2.11 8.28 8.65
CA ARG A 286 3.38 9.01 8.69
C ARG A 286 3.99 9.24 7.31
N TRP A 287 3.85 8.28 6.41
CA TRP A 287 4.34 8.36 5.04
C TRP A 287 3.38 9.10 4.08
N ASP A 288 2.09 9.15 4.36
CA ASP A 288 1.08 9.83 3.53
C ASP A 288 1.29 11.35 3.47
N THR A 289 1.77 11.96 4.55
CA THR A 289 1.89 13.42 4.70
C THR A 289 2.75 14.07 3.63
N ASP A 290 3.79 13.37 3.17
CA ASP A 290 4.71 13.82 2.13
C ASP A 290 4.79 12.85 0.96
N TRP A 291 3.86 11.87 0.93
CA TRP A 291 3.84 10.79 -0.06
C TRP A 291 5.25 10.18 -0.20
N PHE A 292 5.74 9.63 0.91
CA PHE A 292 7.14 9.31 1.12
C PHE A 292 8.00 10.57 0.96
N TRP A 293 8.75 10.73 -0.12
CA TRP A 293 9.54 11.92 -0.47
C TRP A 293 9.06 12.63 -1.73
N CYS A 294 8.00 12.11 -2.39
CA CYS A 294 7.53 12.63 -3.67
C CYS A 294 7.04 14.09 -3.62
N SER A 295 6.67 14.60 -2.44
CA SER A 295 6.29 16.01 -2.26
C SER A 295 7.43 16.99 -2.60
N GLU A 296 8.69 16.54 -2.61
CA GLU A 296 9.86 17.33 -3.00
C GLU A 296 9.78 17.78 -4.47
N ALA A 297 9.32 16.90 -5.37
CA ALA A 297 9.17 17.19 -6.79
C ALA A 297 8.23 18.38 -7.07
N PHE A 298 7.31 18.67 -6.14
CA PHE A 298 6.38 19.80 -6.21
C PHE A 298 6.85 21.03 -5.43
N GLY A 299 8.09 21.03 -4.89
CA GLY A 299 8.61 22.08 -4.04
C GLY A 299 7.89 22.23 -2.68
N ALA A 300 7.00 21.28 -2.33
CA ALA A 300 6.18 21.34 -1.12
C ALA A 300 7.01 21.20 0.18
N GLN A 301 8.24 20.71 0.07
CA GLN A 301 9.18 20.57 1.18
C GLN A 301 9.98 21.85 1.47
N HIS A 302 9.96 22.83 0.57
CA HIS A 302 10.62 24.10 0.83
C HIS A 302 10.01 24.79 2.08
N PRO A 303 10.79 25.25 3.07
CA PRO A 303 10.28 25.74 4.35
C PRO A 303 9.21 26.83 4.24
N PHE A 304 9.39 27.77 3.30
CA PHE A 304 8.40 28.82 3.04
C PHE A 304 7.11 28.26 2.46
N VAL A 305 7.20 27.39 1.44
CA VAL A 305 6.02 26.75 0.82
C VAL A 305 5.30 25.93 1.87
N ARG A 306 6.02 25.12 2.64
CA ARG A 306 5.45 24.30 3.71
C ARG A 306 4.77 25.15 4.79
N ARG A 307 5.26 26.37 5.08
CA ARG A 307 4.64 27.29 6.03
C ARG A 307 3.26 27.79 5.58
N VAL A 308 3.09 28.07 4.29
CA VAL A 308 1.85 28.60 3.71
C VAL A 308 0.90 27.52 3.18
N TRP A 309 1.42 26.34 2.88
CA TRP A 309 0.61 25.22 2.40
C TRP A 309 -0.31 24.70 3.50
N PRO A 310 -1.65 24.68 3.29
CA PRO A 310 -2.59 24.25 4.33
C PRO A 310 -2.37 22.79 4.72
N ARG A 311 -2.37 22.48 6.03
CA ARG A 311 -2.11 21.14 6.58
C ARG A 311 -3.01 20.06 5.99
N ARG A 312 -4.30 20.36 5.78
CA ARG A 312 -5.29 19.44 5.21
C ARG A 312 -4.94 18.93 3.81
N TYR A 313 -4.04 19.60 3.10
CA TYR A 313 -3.56 19.22 1.76
C TYR A 313 -2.18 18.57 1.78
N ARG A 314 -1.57 18.37 2.94
CA ARG A 314 -0.31 17.61 3.10
C ARG A 314 -0.65 16.13 3.19
N ARG A 315 -0.98 15.53 2.05
CA ARG A 315 -1.38 14.14 1.91
C ARG A 315 -1.25 13.69 0.46
N SER A 316 -1.04 12.40 0.27
CA SER A 316 -0.85 11.77 -1.03
C SER A 316 -1.93 12.10 -2.05
N SER A 317 -3.20 12.20 -1.64
CA SER A 317 -4.32 12.56 -2.53
C SER A 317 -4.18 13.93 -3.18
N SER A 318 -3.57 14.91 -2.49
CA SER A 318 -3.32 16.24 -3.04
C SER A 318 -2.19 16.21 -4.06
N TYR A 319 -1.11 15.50 -3.76
CA TYR A 319 0.04 15.35 -4.66
C TYR A 319 -0.33 14.53 -5.91
N SER A 320 -1.15 13.48 -5.77
CA SER A 320 -1.64 12.70 -6.91
C SER A 320 -2.52 13.53 -7.84
N THR A 321 -3.30 14.46 -7.29
CA THR A 321 -4.08 15.42 -8.10
C THR A 321 -3.16 16.37 -8.87
N LEU A 322 -2.13 16.90 -8.22
CA LEU A 322 -1.12 17.74 -8.89
C LEU A 322 -0.40 16.98 -10.00
N MET A 323 -0.02 15.73 -9.76
CA MET A 323 0.61 14.88 -10.77
C MET A 323 -0.33 14.58 -11.95
N THR A 324 -1.62 14.42 -11.68
CA THR A 324 -2.62 14.21 -12.75
C THR A 324 -2.78 15.47 -13.61
N LEU A 325 -2.77 16.65 -13.00
CA LEU A 325 -2.81 17.92 -13.70
C LEU A 325 -1.53 18.16 -14.51
N GLU A 326 -0.38 17.87 -13.91
CA GLU A 326 0.92 17.96 -14.57
C GLU A 326 0.95 17.08 -15.85
N ARG A 327 0.54 15.80 -15.71
CA ARG A 327 0.43 14.89 -16.87
C ARG A 327 -0.57 15.35 -17.93
N ARG A 328 -1.68 15.97 -17.52
CA ARG A 328 -2.71 16.45 -18.45
C ARG A 328 -2.23 17.60 -19.31
N PHE A 329 -1.38 18.46 -18.75
CA PHE A 329 -0.89 19.67 -19.42
C PHE A 329 0.55 19.52 -19.92
N ASP A 330 1.21 18.38 -19.65
CA ASP A 330 2.58 18.08 -20.09
C ASP A 330 3.60 19.16 -19.65
N ILE A 331 3.37 19.75 -18.48
CA ILE A 331 4.10 20.93 -17.99
C ILE A 331 5.57 20.60 -17.72
N GLY A 332 5.84 19.46 -17.08
CA GLY A 332 7.19 19.02 -16.77
C GLY A 332 8.01 18.75 -18.01
N ASP A 333 7.48 17.96 -18.93
CA ASP A 333 8.17 17.64 -20.19
C ASP A 333 8.41 18.88 -21.06
N ARG A 334 7.48 19.83 -21.05
CA ARG A 334 7.68 21.13 -21.76
C ARG A 334 8.78 21.98 -21.11
N LEU A 335 8.81 22.03 -19.77
CA LEU A 335 9.85 22.77 -19.06
C LEU A 335 11.24 22.12 -19.22
N GLU A 336 11.31 20.79 -19.20
CA GLU A 336 12.56 20.06 -19.39
C GLU A 336 13.08 20.22 -20.84
N ARG A 337 12.19 20.16 -21.84
CA ARG A 337 12.53 20.46 -23.25
C ARG A 337 13.04 21.90 -23.43
N LEU A 338 12.41 22.87 -22.76
CA LEU A 338 12.87 24.27 -22.78
C LEU A 338 14.24 24.46 -22.12
N LYS A 339 14.59 23.57 -21.17
CA LYS A 339 15.89 23.57 -20.48
C LYS A 339 16.94 22.68 -21.17
N ASN A 340 16.65 22.14 -22.35
CA ASN A 340 17.51 21.18 -23.06
C ASN A 340 17.98 19.99 -22.21
N ARG A 341 17.15 19.53 -21.26
CA ARG A 341 17.45 18.35 -20.45
C ARG A 341 17.04 17.07 -21.17
N PRO A 342 17.80 15.97 -20.98
CA PRO A 342 17.45 14.68 -21.56
C PRO A 342 16.09 14.19 -21.03
N ALA A 343 15.36 13.44 -21.87
CA ALA A 343 14.15 12.75 -21.47
C ALA A 343 14.44 11.85 -20.25
N ARG A 344 13.46 11.70 -19.36
CA ARG A 344 13.61 10.92 -18.14
C ARG A 344 12.67 9.71 -18.13
N GLU A 345 13.20 8.56 -17.74
CA GLU A 345 12.47 7.33 -17.46
C GLU A 345 11.98 7.35 -16.01
N ARG A 346 10.71 7.03 -15.80
CA ARG A 346 10.19 6.81 -14.44
C ARG A 346 10.63 5.43 -13.96
N VAL A 347 11.25 5.40 -12.79
CA VAL A 347 11.66 4.19 -12.09
C VAL A 347 10.95 4.20 -10.75
N ILE A 348 9.78 3.55 -10.73
CA ILE A 348 8.88 3.46 -9.59
C ILE A 348 8.54 2.00 -9.43
N GLN A 349 9.08 1.34 -8.41
CA GLN A 349 8.85 -0.07 -8.18
C GLN A 349 8.90 -0.38 -6.68
N ASP A 350 8.16 -1.41 -6.30
CA ASP A 350 8.38 -2.21 -5.11
C ASP A 350 8.77 -3.61 -5.58
N VAL A 351 9.89 -4.09 -5.07
CA VAL A 351 10.43 -5.41 -5.39
C VAL A 351 10.74 -6.15 -4.09
N GLU A 352 10.32 -7.39 -4.01
CA GLU A 352 10.43 -8.23 -2.84
C GLU A 352 11.60 -9.19 -3.06
N ILE A 353 12.69 -8.97 -2.34
CA ILE A 353 13.94 -9.73 -2.43
C ILE A 353 14.05 -10.65 -1.20
N PRO A 354 14.38 -11.95 -1.36
CA PRO A 354 14.72 -12.81 -0.23
C PRO A 354 15.76 -12.13 0.68
N ILE A 355 15.54 -12.18 2.00
CA ILE A 355 16.34 -11.38 2.95
C ILE A 355 17.83 -11.71 2.90
N ASP A 356 18.18 -12.96 2.67
CA ASP A 356 19.55 -13.44 2.51
C ASP A 356 20.24 -12.93 1.23
N ARG A 357 19.46 -12.42 0.26
CA ARG A 357 19.96 -11.83 -1.00
C ARG A 357 19.79 -10.30 -1.03
N CYS A 358 19.16 -9.72 0.00
CA CYS A 358 18.78 -8.30 -0.01
C CYS A 358 20.01 -7.37 0.01
N ALA A 359 21.04 -7.69 0.77
CA ALA A 359 22.26 -6.88 0.81
C ALA A 359 22.98 -6.88 -0.57
N GLU A 360 23.02 -8.04 -1.25
CA GLU A 360 23.54 -8.16 -2.62
C GLU A 360 22.76 -7.30 -3.61
N PHE A 361 21.42 -7.33 -3.53
CA PHE A 361 20.56 -6.49 -4.37
C PHE A 361 20.80 -5.00 -4.12
N LEU A 362 20.81 -4.57 -2.87
CA LEU A 362 21.02 -3.17 -2.51
C LEU A 362 22.39 -2.64 -2.94
N GLY A 363 23.45 -3.43 -2.75
CA GLY A 363 24.79 -3.08 -3.22
C GLY A 363 24.84 -2.89 -4.74
N TRP A 364 24.25 -3.80 -5.49
CA TRP A 364 24.13 -3.69 -6.94
C TRP A 364 23.26 -2.49 -7.35
N PHE A 365 22.11 -2.29 -6.69
CA PHE A 365 21.16 -1.21 -7.01
C PHE A 365 21.81 0.17 -6.84
N MET A 366 22.41 0.44 -5.69
CA MET A 366 23.08 1.71 -5.41
C MET A 366 24.26 2.00 -6.35
N ALA A 367 24.96 0.96 -6.80
CA ALA A 367 26.05 1.12 -7.76
C ALA A 367 25.58 1.36 -9.21
N THR A 368 24.36 0.93 -9.55
CA THR A 368 23.86 0.88 -10.93
C THR A 368 22.75 1.90 -11.20
N VAL A 369 21.87 2.11 -10.23
CA VAL A 369 20.66 2.94 -10.36
C VAL A 369 20.78 4.11 -9.39
N PRO A 370 20.97 5.37 -9.87
CA PRO A 370 21.19 6.52 -9.02
C PRO A 370 19.88 7.06 -8.41
N ILE A 371 19.27 6.26 -7.54
CA ILE A 371 18.01 6.60 -6.84
C ILE A 371 18.20 6.43 -5.34
N GLU A 372 17.93 7.51 -4.61
CA GLU A 372 17.92 7.62 -3.16
C GLU A 372 16.79 8.58 -2.75
N PRO A 373 16.20 8.41 -1.57
CA PRO A 373 16.34 7.28 -0.66
C PRO A 373 15.59 6.03 -1.13
N ILE A 374 15.84 4.87 -0.45
CA ILE A 374 15.19 3.58 -0.70
C ILE A 374 14.44 3.19 0.57
N TRP A 375 13.18 2.79 0.46
CA TRP A 375 12.39 2.26 1.56
C TRP A 375 12.53 0.75 1.66
N LEU A 376 12.70 0.23 2.86
CA LEU A 376 12.77 -1.19 3.15
C LEU A 376 11.63 -1.60 4.08
N CYS A 377 10.96 -2.70 3.76
CA CYS A 377 9.91 -3.24 4.62
C CYS A 377 9.94 -4.78 4.57
N PRO A 378 10.29 -5.45 5.68
CA PRO A 378 10.30 -6.91 5.69
C PRO A 378 8.88 -7.46 5.70
N LEU A 379 8.69 -8.58 5.01
CA LEU A 379 7.43 -9.30 4.95
C LEU A 379 7.66 -10.81 4.96
N ARG A 380 6.70 -11.53 5.57
CA ARG A 380 6.66 -12.99 5.62
C ARG A 380 5.20 -13.41 5.49
N LEU A 381 4.92 -14.38 4.64
CA LEU A 381 3.57 -14.93 4.55
C LEU A 381 3.14 -15.56 5.88
N ARG A 382 1.86 -15.41 6.22
CA ARG A 382 1.27 -16.09 7.38
C ARG A 382 1.16 -17.58 7.10
N ASP A 383 1.30 -18.39 8.13
CA ASP A 383 1.10 -19.84 8.05
C ASP A 383 -0.36 -20.19 7.77
N GLY A 384 -0.60 -21.17 6.92
CA GLY A 384 -1.82 -21.97 6.98
C GLY A 384 -2.90 -21.78 5.92
N HIS A 385 -2.64 -21.19 4.76
CA HIS A 385 -3.65 -21.12 3.69
C HIS A 385 -3.50 -22.24 2.63
N GLY A 386 -3.97 -23.46 2.98
CA GLY A 386 -4.15 -24.61 2.09
C GLY A 386 -2.93 -25.51 1.95
N PRO A 387 -3.13 -26.74 1.38
CA PRO A 387 -2.10 -27.78 1.29
C PRO A 387 -0.89 -27.39 0.44
N ASP A 388 -1.03 -26.38 -0.43
CA ASP A 388 0.06 -25.88 -1.29
C ASP A 388 0.60 -24.52 -0.80
N GLY A 389 0.10 -23.98 0.33
CA GLY A 389 0.64 -22.84 1.09
C GLY A 389 0.78 -21.50 0.33
N GLY A 390 0.39 -21.42 -0.93
CA GLY A 390 0.76 -20.31 -1.80
C GLY A 390 -0.40 -19.54 -2.43
N TRP A 391 -0.08 -18.33 -2.82
CA TRP A 391 -0.94 -17.44 -3.61
C TRP A 391 -0.47 -17.50 -5.07
N PRO A 392 -1.20 -18.18 -5.98
CA PRO A 392 -0.68 -18.59 -7.29
C PRO A 392 -0.26 -17.43 -8.19
N LEU A 393 -0.83 -16.24 -8.00
CA LEU A 393 -0.45 -15.07 -8.79
C LEU A 393 0.68 -14.24 -8.13
N TYR A 394 1.12 -14.65 -6.95
CA TYR A 394 2.25 -14.06 -6.26
C TYR A 394 2.95 -15.12 -5.41
N PRO A 395 3.73 -16.00 -6.06
CA PRO A 395 4.22 -17.24 -5.45
C PRO A 395 5.43 -17.00 -4.54
N MET A 396 5.22 -16.33 -3.41
CA MET A 396 6.22 -16.25 -2.35
C MET A 396 6.32 -17.59 -1.61
N ALA A 397 7.54 -17.98 -1.26
CA ALA A 397 7.77 -19.19 -0.50
C ALA A 397 7.23 -19.04 0.93
N PRO A 398 6.48 -20.03 1.46
CA PRO A 398 6.08 -20.05 2.86
C PRO A 398 7.28 -19.98 3.80
N GLN A 399 7.13 -19.27 4.91
CA GLN A 399 8.16 -19.10 5.95
C GLN A 399 9.47 -18.43 5.51
N GLN A 400 9.59 -18.04 4.25
CA GLN A 400 10.66 -17.20 3.75
C GLN A 400 10.41 -15.73 4.11
N THR A 401 11.42 -15.05 4.65
CA THR A 401 11.39 -13.61 4.79
C THR A 401 11.86 -12.95 3.49
N TYR A 402 11.08 -12.00 3.03
CA TYR A 402 11.44 -11.09 1.94
C TYR A 402 11.57 -9.69 2.48
N VAL A 403 12.34 -8.85 1.80
CA VAL A 403 12.39 -7.42 2.05
C VAL A 403 11.82 -6.72 0.83
N ASN A 404 10.71 -5.99 1.02
CA ASN A 404 10.25 -5.06 0.01
C ASN A 404 11.23 -3.89 -0.08
N VAL A 405 11.78 -3.69 -1.27
CA VAL A 405 12.68 -2.58 -1.61
C VAL A 405 11.91 -1.62 -2.51
N GLY A 406 11.47 -0.51 -1.93
CA GLY A 406 10.64 0.50 -2.57
C GLY A 406 11.45 1.73 -2.99
N PHE A 407 11.32 2.16 -4.26
CA PHE A 407 11.97 3.34 -4.77
C PHE A 407 11.09 4.07 -5.79
N TRP A 408 11.05 5.39 -5.68
CA TRP A 408 10.18 6.25 -6.50
C TRP A 408 10.96 7.46 -6.99
N SER A 409 11.40 7.43 -8.26
CA SER A 409 12.17 8.53 -8.87
C SER A 409 12.12 8.47 -10.40
N THR A 410 12.98 9.25 -11.02
CA THR A 410 13.22 9.23 -12.47
C THR A 410 14.71 9.21 -12.74
N VAL A 411 15.13 8.52 -13.80
CA VAL A 411 16.52 8.52 -14.29
C VAL A 411 16.57 9.04 -15.73
N PRO A 412 17.74 9.48 -16.24
CA PRO A 412 17.88 9.75 -17.67
C PRO A 412 17.51 8.53 -18.51
N VAL A 413 16.78 8.72 -19.61
CA VAL A 413 16.44 7.62 -20.52
C VAL A 413 17.72 7.02 -21.08
N GLY A 414 17.82 5.68 -20.97
CA GLY A 414 18.93 4.89 -21.54
C GLY A 414 18.79 4.69 -23.06
N SER A 415 19.34 3.60 -23.58
CA SER A 415 19.33 3.26 -25.01
C SER A 415 17.92 2.99 -25.56
N THR A 416 17.00 2.52 -24.72
CA THR A 416 15.61 2.20 -25.06
C THR A 416 14.68 2.58 -23.91
N GLU A 417 13.41 2.83 -24.22
CA GLU A 417 12.36 3.06 -23.21
C GLU A 417 12.27 1.88 -22.25
N GLY A 418 12.26 2.16 -20.96
CA GLY A 418 12.17 1.14 -19.90
C GLY A 418 13.46 0.33 -19.69
N ALA A 419 14.61 0.81 -20.20
CA ALA A 419 15.87 0.07 -20.07
C ALA A 419 16.28 -0.18 -18.62
N THR A 420 16.17 0.85 -17.77
CA THR A 420 16.48 0.75 -16.34
C THR A 420 15.49 -0.16 -15.62
N ASN A 421 14.20 -0.03 -15.92
CA ASN A 421 13.17 -0.90 -15.33
C ASN A 421 13.39 -2.37 -15.69
N ARG A 422 13.70 -2.69 -16.97
CA ARG A 422 14.04 -4.07 -17.39
C ARG A 422 15.29 -4.60 -16.72
N LEU A 423 16.28 -3.75 -16.53
CA LEU A 423 17.51 -4.13 -15.84
C LEU A 423 17.24 -4.54 -14.38
N ILE A 424 16.39 -3.75 -13.70
CA ILE A 424 15.95 -4.06 -12.33
C ILE A 424 15.12 -5.35 -12.30
N GLU A 425 14.12 -5.50 -13.16
CA GLU A 425 13.28 -6.70 -13.26
C GLU A 425 14.11 -7.97 -13.46
N ARG A 426 15.11 -7.92 -14.33
CA ARG A 426 16.05 -9.04 -14.54
C ARG A 426 16.82 -9.35 -13.27
N ARG A 427 17.37 -8.33 -12.60
CA ARG A 427 18.13 -8.53 -11.38
C ARG A 427 17.29 -9.10 -10.25
N VAL A 428 16.06 -8.67 -10.14
CA VAL A 428 15.07 -9.23 -9.19
C VAL A 428 14.85 -10.72 -9.44
N SER A 429 14.62 -11.12 -10.70
CA SER A 429 14.43 -12.53 -11.07
C SER A 429 15.70 -13.37 -10.84
N GLU A 430 16.90 -12.84 -11.10
CA GLU A 430 18.19 -13.51 -10.82
C GLU A 430 18.41 -13.80 -9.32
N LEU A 431 17.73 -13.06 -8.46
CA LEU A 431 17.82 -13.19 -7.00
C LEU A 431 16.57 -13.86 -6.38
N ASP A 432 15.79 -14.58 -7.20
CA ASP A 432 14.56 -15.25 -6.77
C ASP A 432 13.52 -14.30 -6.11
N GLY A 433 13.58 -13.03 -6.49
CA GLY A 433 12.67 -12.00 -6.02
C GLY A 433 11.40 -11.87 -6.89
N HIS A 434 10.50 -11.04 -6.42
CA HIS A 434 9.24 -10.72 -7.10
C HIS A 434 9.10 -9.21 -7.27
N LYS A 435 8.17 -8.79 -8.12
CA LYS A 435 7.84 -7.37 -8.31
C LYS A 435 6.35 -7.16 -8.15
N SER A 436 5.97 -6.12 -7.42
CA SER A 436 4.59 -5.65 -7.36
C SER A 436 4.14 -5.04 -8.68
N LEU A 437 2.97 -5.45 -9.20
CA LEU A 437 2.47 -5.06 -10.52
C LEU A 437 1.73 -3.70 -10.54
N TYR A 438 1.84 -2.88 -9.51
CA TYR A 438 1.18 -1.57 -9.47
C TYR A 438 1.85 -0.50 -10.35
N SER A 439 3.09 -0.73 -10.74
CA SER A 439 3.90 0.13 -11.63
C SER A 439 4.11 -0.50 -13.01
N GLU A 440 4.81 0.19 -13.90
CA GLU A 440 5.08 -0.30 -15.25
C GLU A 440 5.94 -1.57 -15.21
N SER A 441 5.58 -2.57 -16.01
CA SER A 441 6.30 -3.84 -16.14
C SER A 441 6.66 -4.10 -17.58
N PHE A 442 7.78 -4.82 -17.81
CA PHE A 442 8.38 -4.97 -19.14
C PHE A 442 8.71 -6.43 -19.49
N TYR A 443 8.13 -7.38 -18.77
CA TYR A 443 8.32 -8.82 -19.02
C TYR A 443 7.79 -9.25 -20.39
N SER A 444 8.40 -10.28 -20.99
CA SER A 444 7.75 -11.04 -22.05
C SER A 444 6.50 -11.77 -21.53
N ARG A 445 5.67 -12.31 -22.42
CA ARG A 445 4.49 -13.07 -22.01
C ARG A 445 4.88 -14.34 -21.26
N GLU A 446 5.92 -15.01 -21.74
CA GLU A 446 6.46 -16.26 -21.17
C GLU A 446 7.01 -16.03 -19.76
N GLU A 447 7.88 -15.03 -19.59
CA GLU A 447 8.43 -14.63 -18.28
C GLU A 447 7.30 -14.25 -17.31
N PHE A 448 6.34 -13.48 -17.77
CA PHE A 448 5.21 -13.05 -16.94
C PHE A 448 4.35 -14.23 -16.46
N ASP A 449 4.03 -15.15 -17.37
CA ASP A 449 3.23 -16.34 -17.04
C ASP A 449 3.98 -17.26 -16.07
N GLU A 450 5.29 -17.35 -16.15
CA GLU A 450 6.13 -18.09 -15.21
C GLU A 450 6.14 -17.45 -13.81
N LEU A 451 6.38 -16.13 -13.75
CA LEU A 451 6.50 -15.40 -12.49
C LEU A 451 5.16 -15.18 -11.78
N TYR A 452 4.05 -15.07 -12.50
CA TYR A 452 2.74 -14.69 -11.95
C TYR A 452 1.66 -15.74 -12.19
N GLY A 453 2.03 -17.03 -12.15
CA GLY A 453 1.11 -18.15 -12.10
C GLY A 453 0.18 -18.29 -13.31
N GLY A 454 0.70 -18.06 -14.53
CA GLY A 454 -0.07 -18.00 -15.78
C GLY A 454 -1.04 -19.14 -16.01
N ASN A 455 -0.71 -20.38 -15.68
CA ASN A 455 -1.61 -21.54 -15.81
C ASN A 455 -2.77 -21.47 -14.81
N ALA A 456 -2.51 -21.17 -13.55
CA ALA A 456 -3.53 -21.02 -12.53
C ALA A 456 -4.45 -19.83 -12.87
N TYR A 457 -3.88 -18.72 -13.30
CA TYR A 457 -4.62 -17.55 -13.73
C TYR A 457 -5.58 -17.88 -14.90
N ARG A 458 -5.09 -18.51 -15.95
CA ARG A 458 -5.92 -18.87 -17.13
C ARG A 458 -7.08 -19.78 -16.78
N ARG A 459 -6.86 -20.78 -15.89
CA ARG A 459 -7.92 -21.68 -15.44
C ARG A 459 -9.02 -20.93 -14.69
N VAL A 460 -8.65 -20.12 -13.71
CA VAL A 460 -9.59 -19.31 -12.91
C VAL A 460 -10.29 -18.27 -13.80
N LYS A 461 -9.56 -17.62 -14.68
CA LYS A 461 -10.10 -16.65 -15.65
C LYS A 461 -11.17 -17.26 -16.54
N ALA A 462 -10.91 -18.44 -17.10
CA ALA A 462 -11.86 -19.13 -17.98
C ALA A 462 -13.15 -19.54 -17.25
N LEU A 463 -13.04 -19.87 -15.95
CA LEU A 463 -14.19 -20.26 -15.15
C LEU A 463 -15.08 -19.07 -14.75
N TYR A 464 -14.46 -17.96 -14.32
CA TYR A 464 -15.19 -16.82 -13.73
C TYR A 464 -15.35 -15.62 -14.68
N ASP A 465 -14.73 -15.65 -15.87
CA ASP A 465 -14.90 -14.64 -16.92
C ASP A 465 -14.89 -15.27 -18.31
N PRO A 466 -15.82 -16.21 -18.58
CA PRO A 466 -15.86 -16.98 -19.83
C PRO A 466 -16.01 -16.10 -21.08
N ASP A 467 -16.69 -14.98 -20.97
CA ASP A 467 -16.91 -14.03 -22.07
C ASP A 467 -15.76 -12.98 -22.19
N SER A 468 -14.68 -13.11 -21.40
CA SER A 468 -13.52 -12.20 -21.40
C SER A 468 -13.90 -10.72 -21.22
N ARG A 469 -14.85 -10.44 -20.35
CA ARG A 469 -15.34 -9.09 -20.06
C ARG A 469 -14.37 -8.24 -19.22
N LEU A 470 -13.48 -8.89 -18.47
CA LEU A 470 -12.42 -8.26 -17.72
C LEU A 470 -11.10 -8.33 -18.51
N LEU A 471 -10.26 -7.31 -18.39
CA LEU A 471 -8.94 -7.35 -19.03
C LEU A 471 -8.12 -8.56 -18.55
N ASP A 472 -7.24 -9.06 -19.41
CA ASP A 472 -6.20 -10.02 -19.04
C ASP A 472 -5.13 -9.36 -18.15
N LEU A 473 -4.54 -10.10 -17.20
CA LEU A 473 -3.58 -9.56 -16.25
C LEU A 473 -2.31 -9.03 -16.94
N TYR A 474 -1.77 -9.79 -17.89
CA TYR A 474 -0.62 -9.38 -18.69
C TYR A 474 -0.93 -8.13 -19.53
N ALA A 475 -2.09 -8.11 -20.19
CA ALA A 475 -2.53 -6.97 -20.97
C ALA A 475 -2.62 -5.70 -20.09
N LYS A 476 -3.06 -5.86 -18.85
CA LYS A 476 -3.21 -4.78 -17.89
C LYS A 476 -1.89 -4.34 -17.27
N ALA A 477 -1.01 -5.27 -16.92
CA ALA A 477 0.25 -4.98 -16.23
C ALA A 477 1.36 -4.55 -17.17
N VAL A 478 1.48 -5.20 -18.35
CA VAL A 478 2.58 -5.03 -19.29
C VAL A 478 2.18 -4.26 -20.54
N GLN A 479 1.02 -4.58 -21.16
CA GLN A 479 0.60 -3.96 -22.41
C GLN A 479 -0.08 -2.59 -22.23
N ARG A 480 -0.23 -2.11 -21.00
CA ARG A 480 -0.80 -0.78 -20.68
C ARG A 480 -2.25 -0.59 -21.14
N ARG A 481 -3.02 -1.67 -21.21
CA ARG A 481 -4.43 -1.66 -21.64
C ARG A 481 -5.40 -1.33 -20.47
#